data_a248c6af7d202157d330442a8fd51e9d
#
_entry.id   a248c6af7d202157d330442a8fd51e9d
#
_cell.length_a   1.000
_cell.length_b   1.000
_cell.length_c   1.000
_cell.angle_alpha   90.00
_cell.angle_beta   90.00
_cell.angle_gamma   90.00
#
_symmetry.space_group_name_H-M   'P 1'
#
loop_
_entity.id
_entity.type
_entity.pdbx_description
1 polymer ?
#
loop_
_entity_poly.entity_id
_entity_poly.type
_entity_poly.pdbx_seq_one_letter_code
_entity_poly.pdbx_strand_id
1 'polypeptide(L)'
;MITASVIGNLGADAEVVSSNGNKFVTLSIAHTRKFKQPDGRDSEQTDWVDAIINNVEHPVIPYLKRGVKVFVYGSARMRVYSSKKDRMMKAGLTINVQSIELCGGQSELVPRTLIDPDTAAVYNTQKYYWTDAPTKGMKSADTKVLVDERGGEYVMDFH
;
A
#
# COMPACT_ATOMS: atom_id res chain seq x y z
N MET A 1 15.94 23.43 0.90
CA MET A 1 15.39 22.07 0.87
C MET A 1 14.27 22.02 -0.15
N ILE A 2 14.28 21.04 -1.00
CA ILE A 2 13.19 20.80 -1.96
C ILE A 2 12.29 19.75 -1.33
N THR A 3 11.00 20.00 -1.29
CA THR A 3 10.01 19.05 -0.78
C THR A 3 9.01 18.70 -1.88
N ALA A 4 8.46 17.52 -1.82
CA ALA A 4 7.40 17.07 -2.70
C ALA A 4 6.42 16.18 -1.95
N SER A 5 5.21 16.14 -2.47
CA SER A 5 4.19 15.19 -2.03
C SER A 5 3.64 14.45 -3.24
N VAL A 6 3.28 13.20 -3.03
CA VAL A 6 2.65 12.37 -4.05
C VAL A 6 1.55 11.54 -3.44
N ILE A 7 0.47 11.41 -4.17
CA ILE A 7 -0.61 10.46 -3.89
C ILE A 7 -0.71 9.50 -5.06
N GLY A 8 -0.69 8.21 -4.79
CA GLY A 8 -0.72 7.21 -5.85
C GLY A 8 -0.75 5.79 -5.30
N ASN A 9 -0.76 4.84 -6.19
CA ASN A 9 -0.81 3.42 -5.84
C ASN A 9 0.58 2.79 -5.94
N LEU A 10 0.88 1.89 -5.01
CA LEU A 10 2.12 1.13 -5.06
C LEU A 10 2.12 0.19 -6.27
N GLY A 11 3.19 0.23 -7.06
CA GLY A 11 3.38 -0.65 -8.21
C GLY A 11 3.89 -2.04 -7.83
N ALA A 12 4.46 -2.17 -6.64
CA ALA A 12 4.97 -3.41 -6.06
C ALA A 12 4.90 -3.35 -4.54
N ASP A 13 5.09 -4.48 -3.89
CA ASP A 13 5.28 -4.54 -2.44
C ASP A 13 6.51 -3.73 -2.03
N ALA A 14 6.47 -3.13 -0.84
CA ALA A 14 7.64 -2.46 -0.28
C ALA A 14 8.78 -3.44 -0.08
N GLU A 15 9.99 -3.03 -0.43
CA GLU A 15 11.19 -3.85 -0.33
C GLU A 15 12.19 -3.24 0.63
N VAL A 16 12.79 -4.09 1.49
CA VAL A 16 13.91 -3.70 2.32
C VAL A 16 15.20 -3.86 1.53
N VAL A 17 15.94 -2.78 1.40
CA VAL A 17 17.23 -2.76 0.71
C VAL A 17 18.33 -2.48 1.71
N SER A 18 19.44 -3.18 1.56
CA SER A 18 20.66 -2.93 2.33
C SER A 18 21.73 -2.33 1.41
N SER A 19 22.28 -1.21 1.81
CA SER A 19 23.37 -0.54 1.10
C SER A 19 24.37 0.04 2.11
N ASN A 20 25.64 -0.30 1.96
CA ASN A 20 26.72 0.19 2.82
C ASN A 20 26.46 0.00 4.35
N GLY A 21 25.85 -1.14 4.72
CA GLY A 21 25.49 -1.42 6.11
C GLY A 21 24.21 -0.74 6.61
N ASN A 22 23.60 0.12 5.82
CA ASN A 22 22.34 0.77 6.14
C ASN A 22 21.18 0.05 5.48
N LYS A 23 20.08 -0.11 6.21
CA LYS A 23 18.83 -0.67 5.71
C LYS A 23 17.79 0.43 5.56
N PHE A 24 17.05 0.37 4.47
CA PHE A 24 15.94 1.27 4.19
C PHE A 24 14.88 0.55 3.36
N VAL A 25 13.69 1.11 3.33
CA VAL A 25 12.58 0.56 2.54
C VAL A 25 12.36 1.41 1.30
N THR A 26 12.23 0.77 0.16
CA THR A 26 11.93 1.42 -1.11
C THR A 26 10.51 1.17 -1.54
N LEU A 27 9.89 2.21 -2.09
CA LEU A 27 8.54 2.18 -2.65
C LEU A 27 8.59 2.71 -4.08
N SER A 28 7.77 2.15 -4.94
CA SER A 28 7.49 2.69 -6.27
C SER A 28 6.02 3.08 -6.36
N ILE A 29 5.75 4.37 -6.56
CA ILE A 29 4.42 4.96 -6.49
C ILE A 29 4.01 5.42 -7.88
N ALA A 30 2.88 4.94 -8.35
CA ALA A 30 2.28 5.36 -9.62
C ALA A 30 1.19 6.41 -9.37
N HIS A 31 1.39 7.60 -9.90
CA HIS A 31 0.37 8.63 -9.95
C HIS A 31 -0.19 8.71 -11.37
N THR A 32 -1.46 8.38 -11.54
CA THR A 32 -2.13 8.39 -12.83
C THR A 32 -3.06 9.58 -12.94
N ARG A 33 -2.86 10.38 -13.99
CA ARG A 33 -3.72 11.51 -14.34
C ARG A 33 -4.57 11.15 -15.56
N LYS A 34 -5.85 11.46 -15.49
CA LYS A 34 -6.78 11.39 -16.61
C LYS A 34 -7.04 12.78 -17.15
N PHE A 35 -6.97 12.93 -18.45
CA PHE A 35 -7.25 14.22 -19.10
C PHE A 35 -7.90 14.00 -20.47
N LYS A 36 -8.63 15.01 -20.94
CA LYS A 36 -9.18 15.01 -22.29
C LYS A 36 -8.21 15.68 -23.26
N GLN A 37 -7.95 15.00 -24.36
CA GLN A 37 -7.21 15.60 -25.47
C GLN A 37 -8.06 16.64 -26.22
N PRO A 38 -7.43 17.55 -26.98
CA PRO A 38 -8.17 18.53 -27.78
C PRO A 38 -9.16 17.91 -28.78
N ASP A 39 -8.96 16.65 -29.19
CA ASP A 39 -9.85 15.89 -30.07
C ASP A 39 -11.04 15.22 -29.32
N GLY A 40 -11.15 15.44 -28.00
CA GLY A 40 -12.22 14.90 -27.14
C GLY A 40 -11.96 13.50 -26.62
N ARG A 41 -10.85 12.84 -26.98
CA ARG A 41 -10.50 11.51 -26.45
C ARG A 41 -9.98 11.59 -25.03
N ASP A 42 -10.35 10.60 -24.22
CA ASP A 42 -9.78 10.42 -22.89
C ASP A 42 -8.36 9.83 -23.01
N SER A 43 -7.44 10.40 -22.22
CA SER A 43 -6.05 9.95 -22.18
C SER A 43 -5.61 9.82 -20.73
N GLU A 44 -4.67 8.91 -20.48
CA GLU A 44 -4.07 8.71 -19.17
C GLU A 44 -2.56 8.87 -19.26
N GLN A 45 -2.00 9.47 -18.23
CA GLN A 45 -0.55 9.55 -18.04
C GLN A 45 -0.21 9.10 -16.63
N THR A 46 0.77 8.20 -16.53
CA THR A 46 1.27 7.72 -15.26
C THR A 46 2.69 8.24 -15.03
N ASP A 47 2.85 8.93 -13.91
CA ASP A 47 4.15 9.37 -13.43
C ASP A 47 4.59 8.44 -12.29
N TRP A 48 5.82 7.96 -12.36
CA TRP A 48 6.41 7.08 -11.36
C TRP A 48 7.32 7.87 -10.42
N VAL A 49 7.12 7.70 -9.13
CA VAL A 49 7.92 8.33 -8.07
C VAL A 49 8.46 7.27 -7.16
N ASP A 50 9.77 7.30 -6.93
CA ASP A 50 10.41 6.46 -5.93
C ASP A 50 10.36 7.13 -4.56
N ALA A 51 10.13 6.36 -3.51
CA ALA A 51 10.16 6.84 -2.15
C ALA A 51 11.04 5.95 -1.27
N ILE A 52 11.69 6.54 -0.30
CA ILE A 52 12.60 5.86 0.62
C ILE A 52 12.15 6.12 2.05
N ILE A 53 11.91 5.06 2.81
CA ILE A 53 11.67 5.12 4.26
C ILE A 53 12.92 4.61 4.96
N ASN A 54 13.58 5.48 5.72
CA ASN A 54 14.82 5.13 6.40
C ASN A 54 14.61 4.24 7.63
N ASN A 55 13.44 4.33 8.26
CA ASN A 55 13.10 3.47 9.39
C ASN A 55 12.45 2.17 8.91
N VAL A 56 13.20 1.09 8.90
CA VAL A 56 12.73 -0.24 8.47
C VAL A 56 11.70 -0.87 9.43
N GLU A 57 11.56 -0.32 10.63
CA GLU A 57 10.60 -0.76 11.65
C GLU A 57 9.33 0.12 11.68
N HIS A 58 9.17 0.99 10.71
CA HIS A 58 7.99 1.86 10.64
C HIS A 58 6.70 1.03 10.59
N PRO A 59 5.70 1.33 11.44
CA PRO A 59 4.50 0.50 11.59
C PRO A 59 3.64 0.41 10.32
N VAL A 60 3.82 1.31 9.35
CA VAL A 60 3.11 1.28 8.07
C VAL A 60 3.61 0.19 7.10
N ILE A 61 4.86 -0.26 7.26
CA ILE A 61 5.54 -1.12 6.28
C ILE A 61 4.79 -2.42 5.97
N PRO A 62 4.21 -3.14 6.95
CA PRO A 62 3.45 -4.37 6.66
C PRO A 62 2.23 -4.17 5.76
N TYR A 63 1.75 -2.94 5.67
CA TYR A 63 0.58 -2.57 4.86
C TYR A 63 0.93 -2.07 3.46
N LEU A 64 2.21 -1.91 3.17
CA LEU A 64 2.70 -1.38 1.90
C LEU A 64 2.81 -2.48 0.85
N LYS A 65 1.66 -2.91 0.35
CA LYS A 65 1.52 -3.94 -0.67
C LYS A 65 1.17 -3.33 -2.01
N ARG A 66 1.45 -4.06 -3.07
CA ARG A 66 1.08 -3.67 -4.43
C ARG A 66 -0.40 -3.28 -4.51
N GLY A 67 -0.68 -2.16 -5.16
CA GLY A 67 -2.02 -1.63 -5.35
C GLY A 67 -2.55 -0.76 -4.22
N VAL A 68 -1.89 -0.75 -3.06
CA VAL A 68 -2.28 0.12 -1.94
C VAL A 68 -2.04 1.58 -2.30
N LYS A 69 -3.02 2.43 -2.01
CA LYS A 69 -2.92 3.87 -2.22
C LYS A 69 -2.29 4.55 -1.02
N VAL A 70 -1.28 5.35 -1.27
CA VAL A 70 -0.54 6.07 -0.24
C VAL A 70 -0.43 7.55 -0.57
N PHE A 71 -0.36 8.36 0.48
CA PHE A 71 0.12 9.74 0.43
C PHE A 71 1.50 9.81 1.05
N VAL A 72 2.45 10.37 0.35
CA VAL A 72 3.84 10.51 0.79
C VAL A 72 4.27 11.96 0.68
N TYR A 73 4.93 12.45 1.73
CA TYR A 73 5.54 13.76 1.78
C TYR A 73 6.98 13.63 2.28
N GLY A 74 7.88 14.37 1.69
CA GLY A 74 9.26 14.41 2.17
C GLY A 74 10.17 15.28 1.32
N SER A 75 11.47 15.16 1.60
CA SER A 75 12.48 15.85 0.81
C SER A 75 12.66 15.18 -0.54
N ALA A 76 12.67 15.98 -1.60
CA ALA A 76 12.69 15.51 -2.97
C ALA A 76 14.06 15.68 -3.58
N ARG A 77 14.47 14.67 -4.36
CA ARG A 77 15.64 14.70 -5.24
C ARG A 77 15.25 14.32 -6.65
N MET A 78 15.72 15.07 -7.58
CA MET A 78 15.70 14.70 -8.99
C MET A 78 17.02 14.05 -9.36
N ARG A 79 16.94 12.97 -10.12
CA ARG A 79 18.11 12.30 -10.70
C ARG A 79 17.88 12.03 -12.18
N VAL A 80 18.96 12.08 -12.93
CA VAL A 80 18.98 11.65 -14.33
C VAL A 80 19.71 10.33 -14.39
N TYR A 81 19.13 9.35 -15.05
CA TYR A 81 19.73 8.03 -15.21
C TYR A 81 19.56 7.53 -16.65
N SER A 82 20.47 6.69 -17.08
CA SER A 82 20.34 6.00 -18.35
C SER A 82 19.50 4.73 -18.19
N SER A 83 18.39 4.66 -18.91
CA SER A 83 17.55 3.46 -18.92
C SER A 83 18.25 2.36 -19.71
N LYS A 84 18.41 1.20 -19.09
CA LYS A 84 19.00 0.02 -19.75
C LYS A 84 18.09 -0.56 -20.85
N LYS A 85 16.79 -0.28 -20.78
CA LYS A 85 15.80 -0.84 -21.69
C LYS A 85 15.78 -0.17 -23.06
N ASP A 86 15.88 1.16 -23.09
CA ASP A 86 15.74 1.97 -24.30
C ASP A 86 16.96 2.87 -24.57
N ARG A 87 18.01 2.77 -23.73
CA ARG A 87 19.25 3.57 -23.79
C ARG A 87 19.02 5.09 -23.78
N MET A 88 17.86 5.52 -23.31
CA MET A 88 17.53 6.94 -23.20
C MET A 88 17.82 7.47 -21.80
N MET A 89 18.16 8.74 -21.73
CA MET A 89 18.27 9.46 -20.46
C MET A 89 16.87 9.73 -19.92
N LYS A 90 16.61 9.30 -18.69
CA LYS A 90 15.34 9.53 -18.00
C LYS A 90 15.56 10.30 -16.72
N ALA A 91 14.62 11.18 -16.41
CA ALA A 91 14.57 11.86 -15.13
C ALA A 91 13.68 11.07 -14.17
N GLY A 92 14.13 10.91 -12.95
CA GLY A 92 13.38 10.29 -11.86
C GLY A 92 13.29 11.21 -10.66
N LEU A 93 12.16 11.16 -9.96
CA LEU A 93 11.96 11.82 -8.69
C LEU A 93 12.04 10.79 -7.56
N THR A 94 12.86 11.09 -6.56
CA THR A 94 12.95 10.29 -5.34
C THR A 94 12.57 11.14 -4.15
N ILE A 95 11.66 10.65 -3.32
CA ILE A 95 11.23 11.32 -2.08
C ILE A 95 11.80 10.57 -0.87
N ASN A 96 12.58 11.27 -0.07
CA ASN A 96 12.95 10.80 1.27
C ASN A 96 11.78 11.07 2.22
N VAL A 97 11.11 10.02 2.64
CA VAL A 97 9.82 10.09 3.33
C VAL A 97 9.98 10.71 4.71
N GLN A 98 9.25 11.77 4.97
CA GLN A 98 9.06 12.38 6.29
C GLN A 98 7.70 12.00 6.87
N SER A 99 6.68 11.87 6.00
CA SER A 99 5.34 11.47 6.39
C SER A 99 4.75 10.55 5.33
N ILE A 100 4.10 9.49 5.76
CA ILE A 100 3.40 8.55 4.91
C ILE A 100 2.07 8.18 5.54
N GLU A 101 1.01 8.20 4.73
CA GLU A 101 -0.33 7.84 5.14
C GLU A 101 -0.95 6.87 4.15
N LEU A 102 -1.69 5.91 4.66
CA LEU A 102 -2.51 5.04 3.83
C LEU A 102 -3.77 5.80 3.42
N CYS A 103 -4.02 5.90 2.12
CA CYS A 103 -5.13 6.65 1.58
C CYS A 103 -6.22 5.72 1.08
N GLY A 104 -7.39 5.91 1.62
CA GLY A 104 -8.63 5.50 1.06
C GLY A 104 -8.85 4.03 0.81
N GLY A 105 -9.92 3.60 1.18
CA GLY A 105 -10.69 2.48 0.72
C GLY A 105 -10.08 1.15 1.03
N GLN A 106 -10.57 0.25 1.48
CA GLN A 106 -10.36 -1.19 1.44
C GLN A 106 -8.97 -1.64 1.86
N SER A 107 -8.45 -1.06 2.90
CA SER A 107 -7.55 -1.81 3.74
C SER A 107 -8.43 -2.89 4.40
N GLU A 108 -8.38 -4.06 3.84
CA GLU A 108 -9.00 -5.25 4.40
C GLU A 108 -8.40 -5.62 5.76
N LEU A 109 -7.28 -5.02 6.09
CA LEU A 109 -6.66 -5.08 7.40
C LEU A 109 -7.27 -4.00 8.30
N VAL A 110 -8.24 -4.38 9.07
CA VAL A 110 -8.85 -3.52 10.07
C VAL A 110 -8.06 -3.65 11.37
N PRO A 111 -7.32 -2.61 11.80
CA PRO A 111 -6.60 -2.66 13.08
C PRO A 111 -7.62 -2.51 14.23
N ARG A 112 -8.35 -3.54 14.50
CA ARG A 112 -9.33 -3.60 15.60
C ARG A 112 -9.10 -4.83 16.44
N THR A 113 -9.31 -4.70 17.71
CA THR A 113 -9.45 -5.84 18.58
C THR A 113 -10.87 -6.38 18.42
N LEU A 114 -11.00 -7.60 17.96
CA LEU A 114 -12.29 -8.28 17.85
C LEU A 114 -12.44 -9.33 18.95
N ILE A 115 -13.63 -9.47 19.42
CA ILE A 115 -13.99 -10.49 20.41
C ILE A 115 -14.80 -11.55 19.68
N ASP A 116 -14.35 -12.79 19.74
CA ASP A 116 -15.09 -13.93 19.24
C ASP A 116 -16.34 -14.12 20.11
N PRO A 117 -17.55 -14.08 19.53
CA PRO A 117 -18.78 -14.19 20.30
C PRO A 117 -18.96 -15.57 20.95
N ASP A 118 -18.36 -16.63 20.40
CA ASP A 118 -18.53 -18.00 20.90
C ASP A 118 -17.51 -18.34 21.99
N THR A 119 -16.29 -17.86 21.86
CA THR A 119 -15.20 -18.21 22.77
C THR A 119 -14.77 -17.07 23.67
N ALA A 120 -15.29 -15.85 23.46
CA ALA A 120 -14.84 -14.60 24.09
C ALA A 120 -13.33 -14.32 23.91
N ALA A 121 -12.68 -15.00 22.96
CA ALA A 121 -11.29 -14.77 22.63
C ALA A 121 -11.12 -13.41 21.98
N VAL A 122 -10.07 -12.69 22.38
CA VAL A 122 -9.73 -11.39 21.84
C VAL A 122 -8.67 -11.57 20.74
N TYR A 123 -9.01 -11.17 19.52
CA TYR A 123 -8.09 -11.26 18.37
C TYR A 123 -7.53 -9.89 18.03
N ASN A 124 -6.21 -9.83 17.84
CA ASN A 124 -5.56 -8.67 17.28
C ASN A 124 -5.72 -8.71 15.76
N THR A 125 -6.53 -7.81 15.23
CA THR A 125 -6.87 -7.77 13.81
C THR A 125 -5.75 -7.30 12.89
N GLN A 126 -4.59 -6.96 13.43
CA GLN A 126 -3.40 -6.73 12.59
C GLN A 126 -2.93 -7.99 11.86
N LYS A 127 -3.35 -9.16 12.35
CA LYS A 127 -3.03 -10.47 11.75
C LYS A 127 -4.18 -11.08 10.96
N TYR A 128 -5.31 -10.40 10.87
CA TYR A 128 -6.53 -10.93 10.26
C TYR A 128 -7.03 -9.94 9.20
N TYR A 129 -7.65 -10.46 8.20
CA TYR A 129 -8.32 -9.67 7.17
C TYR A 129 -9.73 -10.21 6.94
N TRP A 130 -10.61 -9.30 6.55
CA TRP A 130 -11.98 -9.65 6.20
C TRP A 130 -12.04 -10.18 4.76
N THR A 131 -12.82 -11.21 4.55
CA THR A 131 -13.16 -11.70 3.22
C THR A 131 -14.67 -11.73 3.05
N ASP A 132 -15.13 -11.33 1.89
CA ASP A 132 -16.54 -11.44 1.50
C ASP A 132 -16.87 -12.84 0.94
N ALA A 133 -15.89 -13.72 0.82
CA ALA A 133 -16.10 -15.07 0.34
C ALA A 133 -16.89 -15.87 1.37
N PRO A 134 -18.07 -16.41 1.01
CA PRO A 134 -18.82 -17.26 1.92
C PRO A 134 -18.06 -18.56 2.16
N THR A 135 -17.75 -18.82 3.40
CA THR A 135 -17.22 -20.12 3.81
C THR A 135 -18.33 -21.16 3.87
N LYS A 136 -17.91 -22.40 3.67
CA LYS A 136 -18.83 -23.54 3.73
C LYS A 136 -19.51 -23.61 5.10
N GLY A 137 -20.82 -23.40 5.12
CA GLY A 137 -21.62 -23.42 6.36
C GLY A 137 -22.17 -22.07 6.79
N MET A 138 -21.83 -20.97 6.14
CA MET A 138 -22.43 -19.66 6.42
C MET A 138 -23.89 -19.60 5.95
N LYS A 139 -24.75 -19.19 6.86
CA LYS A 139 -26.21 -19.16 6.61
C LYS A 139 -26.76 -17.77 6.34
N SER A 140 -25.98 -16.72 6.49
CA SER A 140 -26.44 -15.34 6.38
C SER A 140 -25.45 -14.46 5.62
N ALA A 141 -25.99 -13.53 4.81
CA ALA A 141 -25.22 -12.52 4.10
C ALA A 141 -24.53 -11.51 5.04
N ASP A 142 -24.95 -11.44 6.29
CA ASP A 142 -24.41 -10.54 7.32
C ASP A 142 -23.22 -11.14 8.08
N THR A 143 -22.87 -12.37 7.77
CA THR A 143 -21.75 -13.07 8.40
C THR A 143 -20.47 -12.76 7.65
N LYS A 144 -19.46 -12.28 8.35
CA LYS A 144 -18.12 -12.05 7.79
C LYS A 144 -17.14 -13.08 8.31
N VAL A 145 -16.20 -13.43 7.44
CA VAL A 145 -15.11 -14.34 7.81
C VAL A 145 -13.86 -13.53 8.06
N LEU A 146 -13.27 -13.78 9.21
CA LEU A 146 -11.96 -13.26 9.55
C LEU A 146 -10.93 -14.34 9.24
N VAL A 147 -9.93 -14.02 8.44
CA VAL A 147 -8.88 -14.96 8.02
C VAL A 147 -7.56 -14.56 8.67
N ASP A 148 -6.87 -15.50 9.29
CA ASP A 148 -5.55 -15.30 9.86
C ASP A 148 -4.42 -15.44 8.81
N GLU A 149 -3.20 -15.14 9.22
CA GLU A 149 -2.00 -15.24 8.35
C GLU A 149 -1.76 -16.66 7.80
N ARG A 150 -2.32 -17.67 8.46
CA ARG A 150 -2.17 -19.09 8.10
C ARG A 150 -3.33 -19.61 7.25
N GLY A 151 -4.27 -18.73 6.89
CA GLY A 151 -5.48 -19.10 6.18
C GLY A 151 -6.55 -19.74 7.07
N GLY A 152 -6.41 -19.66 8.40
CA GLY A 152 -7.46 -20.07 9.33
C GLY A 152 -8.65 -19.13 9.26
N GLU A 153 -9.83 -19.68 9.13
CA GLU A 153 -11.07 -18.92 8.97
C GLU A 153 -11.87 -18.90 10.28
N TYR A 154 -12.28 -17.69 10.68
CA TYR A 154 -13.10 -17.45 11.85
C TYR A 154 -14.38 -16.74 11.43
N VAL A 155 -15.51 -17.37 11.67
CA VAL A 155 -16.80 -16.81 11.31
C VAL A 155 -17.30 -15.93 12.46
N MET A 156 -17.62 -14.69 12.13
CA MET A 156 -18.20 -13.74 13.09
C MET A 156 -19.59 -13.32 12.64
N ASP A 157 -20.54 -13.40 13.55
CA ASP A 157 -21.91 -12.97 13.37
C ASP A 157 -22.09 -11.59 14.00
N PHE A 158 -22.44 -10.60 13.17
CA PHE A 158 -22.63 -9.20 13.57
C PHE A 158 -24.12 -8.86 13.65
N HIS A 159 -24.83 -9.55 14.49
CA HIS A 159 -26.23 -9.20 14.79
C HIS A 159 -26.32 -8.09 15.83
#